data_93f36066ca49264d2676178481b9843c
#
_entry.id   93f36066ca49264d2676178481b9843c
#
_cell.length_a   1.000
_cell.length_b   1.000
_cell.length_c   1.000
_cell.angle_alpha   90.00
_cell.angle_beta   90.00
_cell.angle_gamma   90.00
#
_symmetry.space_group_name_H-M   'P 1'
#
loop_
_entity.id
_entity.type
_entity.pdbx_description
1 polymer ?
#
loop_
_entity_poly.entity_id
_entity_poly.type
_entity_poly.pdbx_seq_one_letter_code
_entity_poly.pdbx_strand_id
1 'polypeptide(L)'
;MEVHGIVGGYQGPGLKSIVPPRAELKASCRLVPVQDPKKIQKLIVAAVKERNPDVKIQFEHAAPAFRTVLEGELPQALKRAIKFAFGRDAVFVRDGGTIGAMTSIEKVLRCPVLFLGLSLPEHGYHAPNENFDWQQASGGMVAFAKYFEEIANLK
;
A
#
# COMPACT_ATOMS: atom_id res chain seq x y z
N MET A 1 -11.01 2.45 -6.93
CA MET A 1 -10.64 3.87 -7.21
C MET A 1 -11.09 4.69 -6.02
N GLU A 2 -10.22 5.57 -5.54
CA GLU A 2 -10.44 6.43 -4.38
C GLU A 2 -10.30 7.89 -4.81
N VAL A 3 -11.21 8.74 -4.34
CA VAL A 3 -11.15 10.19 -4.57
C VAL A 3 -10.52 10.84 -3.36
N HIS A 4 -9.42 11.55 -3.56
CA HIS A 4 -8.66 12.20 -2.47
C HIS A 4 -9.01 13.67 -2.30
N GLY A 5 -9.57 14.29 -3.32
CA GLY A 5 -9.97 15.68 -3.24
C GLY A 5 -10.63 16.19 -4.50
N ILE A 6 -11.48 17.17 -4.32
CA ILE A 6 -12.14 17.91 -5.40
C ILE A 6 -11.94 19.39 -5.10
N VAL A 7 -11.42 20.12 -6.07
CA VAL A 7 -11.24 21.57 -5.99
C VAL A 7 -11.96 22.21 -7.16
N GLY A 8 -12.84 23.16 -6.87
CA GLY A 8 -13.60 23.87 -7.88
C GLY A 8 -14.56 24.89 -7.26
N GLY A 9 -15.14 25.77 -8.05
CA GLY A 9 -15.99 26.83 -7.55
C GLY A 9 -15.24 27.99 -6.89
N TYR A 10 -16.00 28.88 -6.27
CA TYR A 10 -15.46 29.98 -5.48
C TYR A 10 -15.06 29.50 -4.08
N GLN A 11 -13.85 29.81 -3.68
CA GLN A 11 -13.26 29.33 -2.41
C GLN A 11 -13.02 30.47 -1.40
N GLY A 12 -13.39 31.73 -1.74
CA GLY A 12 -13.25 32.88 -0.85
C GLY A 12 -14.42 33.00 0.12
N PRO A 13 -14.37 34.02 1.02
CA PRO A 13 -15.47 34.30 1.95
C PRO A 13 -16.72 34.78 1.21
N GLY A 14 -17.90 34.45 1.74
CA GLY A 14 -19.19 34.83 1.17
C GLY A 14 -19.61 34.00 -0.04
N LEU A 15 -20.55 34.51 -0.83
CA LEU A 15 -21.12 33.87 -2.01
C LEU A 15 -20.68 34.60 -3.29
N LYS A 16 -20.37 33.84 -4.33
CA LYS A 16 -20.12 34.36 -5.66
C LYS A 16 -20.85 33.51 -6.70
N SER A 17 -21.87 34.07 -7.32
CA SER A 17 -22.68 33.40 -8.35
C SER A 17 -21.96 33.44 -9.69
N ILE A 18 -21.04 32.49 -9.89
CA ILE A 18 -20.30 32.31 -11.17
C ILE A 18 -20.24 30.84 -11.55
N VAL A 19 -20.12 30.58 -12.84
CA VAL A 19 -19.70 29.27 -13.35
C VAL A 19 -18.18 29.20 -13.20
N PRO A 20 -17.66 28.22 -12.43
CA PRO A 20 -16.21 28.11 -12.22
C PRO A 20 -15.51 27.76 -13.53
N PRO A 21 -14.38 28.41 -13.85
CA PRO A 21 -13.65 28.14 -15.10
C PRO A 21 -12.87 26.81 -15.04
N ARG A 22 -12.71 26.25 -13.87
CA ARG A 22 -11.89 25.04 -13.64
C ARG A 22 -12.43 24.24 -12.46
N ALA A 23 -12.36 22.91 -12.60
CA ALA A 23 -12.45 21.97 -11.49
C ALA A 23 -11.30 20.96 -11.60
N GLU A 24 -10.82 20.47 -10.48
CA GLU A 24 -9.75 19.49 -10.38
C GLU A 24 -10.19 18.34 -9.48
N LEU A 25 -9.98 17.12 -9.93
CA LEU A 25 -10.19 15.90 -9.17
C LEU A 25 -8.84 15.21 -8.95
N LYS A 26 -8.54 14.86 -7.71
CA LYS A 26 -7.42 13.98 -7.35
C LYS A 26 -7.96 12.62 -6.99
N ALA A 27 -7.46 11.61 -7.68
CA ALA A 27 -7.90 10.23 -7.47
C ALA A 27 -6.74 9.25 -7.60
N SER A 28 -6.86 8.10 -6.96
CA SER A 28 -5.95 6.96 -7.15
C SER A 28 -6.69 5.66 -7.43
N CYS A 29 -5.98 4.71 -8.02
CA CYS A 29 -6.45 3.35 -8.22
C CYS A 29 -5.50 2.38 -7.55
N ARG A 30 -5.99 1.57 -6.62
CA ARG A 30 -5.27 0.45 -6.05
C ARG A 30 -5.35 -0.72 -7.03
N LEU A 31 -4.19 -1.17 -7.52
CA LEU A 31 -4.11 -2.26 -8.48
C LEU A 31 -4.05 -3.61 -7.74
N VAL A 32 -4.54 -4.65 -8.40
CA VAL A 32 -4.36 -6.03 -7.95
C VAL A 32 -3.17 -6.67 -8.68
N PRO A 33 -2.61 -7.77 -8.16
CA PRO A 33 -1.54 -8.51 -8.85
C PRO A 33 -1.92 -8.83 -10.30
N VAL A 34 -0.91 -8.85 -11.19
CA VAL A 34 -1.00 -9.04 -12.65
C VAL A 34 -1.67 -7.90 -13.44
N GLN A 35 -2.08 -6.82 -12.80
CA GLN A 35 -2.48 -5.62 -13.53
C GLN A 35 -1.24 -4.78 -13.90
N ASP A 36 -1.14 -4.45 -15.18
CA ASP A 36 -0.11 -3.51 -15.67
C ASP A 36 -0.58 -2.07 -15.46
N PRO A 37 0.15 -1.27 -14.65
CA PRO A 37 -0.19 0.13 -14.41
C PRO A 37 -0.34 0.96 -15.69
N LYS A 38 0.52 0.75 -16.69
CA LYS A 38 0.44 1.47 -17.98
C LYS A 38 -0.82 1.12 -18.76
N LYS A 39 -1.24 -0.14 -18.70
CA LYS A 39 -2.50 -0.57 -19.33
C LYS A 39 -3.70 0.07 -18.63
N ILE A 40 -3.70 0.09 -17.30
CA ILE A 40 -4.79 0.73 -16.52
C ILE A 40 -4.84 2.24 -16.80
N GLN A 41 -3.70 2.93 -16.85
CA GLN A 41 -3.65 4.34 -17.23
C GLN A 41 -4.30 4.59 -18.60
N LYS A 42 -3.97 3.79 -19.62
CA LYS A 42 -4.58 3.89 -20.95
C LYS A 42 -6.09 3.68 -20.91
N LEU A 43 -6.59 2.71 -20.14
CA LEU A 43 -8.02 2.47 -19.99
C LEU A 43 -8.74 3.64 -19.29
N ILE A 44 -8.12 4.22 -18.27
CA ILE A 44 -8.67 5.42 -17.59
C ILE A 44 -8.76 6.58 -18.58
N VAL A 45 -7.68 6.85 -19.33
CA VAL A 45 -7.69 7.92 -20.35
C VAL A 45 -8.79 7.68 -21.37
N ALA A 46 -8.91 6.48 -21.91
CA ALA A 46 -9.94 6.15 -22.89
C ALA A 46 -11.36 6.38 -22.34
N ALA A 47 -11.64 5.86 -21.14
CA ALA A 47 -12.95 5.99 -20.50
C ALA A 47 -13.33 7.43 -20.17
N VAL A 48 -12.37 8.26 -19.76
CA VAL A 48 -12.61 9.68 -19.49
C VAL A 48 -12.82 10.46 -20.77
N LYS A 49 -11.97 10.24 -21.77
CA LYS A 49 -12.04 10.94 -23.06
C LYS A 49 -13.29 10.61 -23.87
N GLU A 50 -13.80 9.40 -23.73
CA GLU A 50 -15.09 9.00 -24.33
C GLU A 50 -16.26 9.85 -23.79
N ARG A 51 -16.21 10.23 -22.52
CA ARG A 51 -17.26 11.03 -21.85
C ARG A 51 -17.05 12.53 -21.99
N ASN A 52 -15.82 12.97 -21.91
CA ASN A 52 -15.46 14.38 -22.05
C ASN A 52 -14.02 14.51 -22.60
N PRO A 53 -13.88 14.82 -23.89
CA PRO A 53 -12.56 14.97 -24.53
C PRO A 53 -11.74 16.13 -24.00
N ASP A 54 -12.35 17.14 -23.35
CA ASP A 54 -11.65 18.33 -22.86
C ASP A 54 -10.95 18.11 -21.53
N VAL A 55 -11.26 17.03 -20.80
CA VAL A 55 -10.61 16.71 -19.52
C VAL A 55 -9.12 16.46 -19.73
N LYS A 56 -8.28 17.21 -19.03
CA LYS A 56 -6.83 16.97 -18.98
C LYS A 56 -6.53 15.96 -17.86
N ILE A 57 -5.78 14.92 -18.17
CA ILE A 57 -5.40 13.88 -17.23
C ILE A 57 -3.89 13.90 -17.06
N GLN A 58 -3.43 13.96 -15.81
CA GLN A 58 -2.04 13.86 -15.44
C GLN A 58 -1.86 12.68 -14.47
N PHE A 59 -0.85 11.86 -14.71
CA PHE A 59 -0.46 10.79 -13.81
C PHE A 59 0.83 11.19 -13.08
N GLU A 60 0.80 11.14 -11.76
CA GLU A 60 1.95 11.48 -10.93
C GLU A 60 2.80 10.25 -10.60
N HIS A 61 2.16 9.14 -10.27
CA HIS A 61 2.85 7.93 -9.85
C HIS A 61 2.14 6.68 -10.37
N ALA A 62 2.92 5.64 -10.69
CA ALA A 62 2.40 4.34 -11.04
C ALA A 62 3.39 3.24 -10.64
N ALA A 63 2.92 2.27 -9.87
CA ALA A 63 3.69 1.10 -9.46
C ALA A 63 2.83 -0.15 -9.61
N PRO A 64 3.43 -1.30 -9.97
CA PRO A 64 2.72 -2.57 -9.96
C PRO A 64 2.35 -2.96 -8.54
N ALA A 65 1.28 -3.76 -8.41
CA ALA A 65 0.94 -4.37 -7.14
C ALA A 65 1.99 -5.41 -6.75
N PHE A 66 2.32 -5.45 -5.47
CA PHE A 66 3.23 -6.43 -4.89
C PHE A 66 2.45 -7.65 -4.37
N ARG A 67 2.99 -8.82 -4.61
CA ARG A 67 2.49 -10.07 -4.03
C ARG A 67 3.68 -10.96 -3.69
N THR A 68 3.85 -11.24 -2.41
CA THR A 68 4.86 -12.20 -1.99
C THR A 68 4.42 -13.65 -2.23
N VAL A 69 5.41 -14.52 -2.42
CA VAL A 69 5.21 -15.98 -2.45
C VAL A 69 5.24 -16.47 -1.00
N LEU A 70 4.21 -17.23 -0.60
CA LEU A 70 4.05 -17.73 0.77
C LEU A 70 4.49 -19.19 0.92
N GLU A 71 5.09 -19.73 -0.12
CA GLU A 71 5.63 -21.10 -0.16
C GLU A 71 7.14 -21.09 0.11
N GLY A 72 7.65 -22.19 0.66
CA GLY A 72 9.07 -22.36 0.95
C GLY A 72 9.46 -22.07 2.38
N GLU A 73 10.76 -22.17 2.66
CA GLU A 73 11.33 -22.11 4.00
C GLU A 73 11.26 -20.72 4.65
N LEU A 74 11.46 -19.63 3.88
CA LEU A 74 11.48 -18.28 4.43
C LEU A 74 10.14 -17.86 5.06
N PRO A 75 8.97 -18.05 4.42
CA PRO A 75 7.68 -17.81 5.07
C PRO A 75 7.43 -18.71 6.29
N GLN A 76 7.90 -19.95 6.27
CA GLN A 76 7.76 -20.85 7.42
C GLN A 76 8.65 -20.39 8.59
N ALA A 77 9.89 -19.97 8.32
CA ALA A 77 10.77 -19.37 9.32
C ALA A 77 10.12 -18.12 9.97
N LEU A 78 9.50 -17.26 9.14
CA LEU A 78 8.78 -16.08 9.66
C LEU A 78 7.59 -16.47 10.55
N LYS A 79 6.82 -17.50 10.19
CA LYS A 79 5.74 -18.02 11.05
C LYS A 79 6.26 -18.49 12.40
N ARG A 80 7.36 -19.24 12.43
CA ARG A 80 7.97 -19.71 13.68
C ARG A 80 8.44 -18.54 14.54
N ALA A 81 9.08 -17.55 13.92
CA ALA A 81 9.54 -16.35 14.62
C ALA A 81 8.40 -15.54 15.24
N ILE A 82 7.29 -15.36 14.52
CA ILE A 82 6.10 -14.67 15.02
C ILE A 82 5.47 -15.45 16.17
N LYS A 83 5.33 -16.77 16.02
CA LYS A 83 4.79 -17.63 17.08
C LYS A 83 5.64 -17.56 18.34
N PHE A 84 6.96 -17.55 18.19
CA PHE A 84 7.90 -17.40 19.32
C PHE A 84 7.72 -16.05 20.02
N ALA A 85 7.63 -14.95 19.26
CA ALA A 85 7.58 -13.61 19.82
C ALA A 85 6.22 -13.23 20.43
N PHE A 86 5.12 -13.68 19.83
CA PHE A 86 3.77 -13.26 20.21
C PHE A 86 2.91 -14.38 20.80
N GLY A 87 3.41 -15.63 20.84
CA GLY A 87 2.66 -16.79 21.32
C GLY A 87 1.48 -17.18 20.44
N ARG A 88 1.33 -16.58 19.27
CA ARG A 88 0.21 -16.77 18.33
C ARG A 88 0.72 -17.14 16.95
N ASP A 89 -0.09 -17.89 16.22
CA ASP A 89 0.25 -18.24 14.85
C ASP A 89 0.11 -17.03 13.92
N ALA A 90 1.05 -16.87 12.99
CA ALA A 90 1.00 -15.82 11.99
C ALA A 90 -0.14 -16.06 11.00
N VAL A 91 -0.86 -15.00 10.65
CA VAL A 91 -1.90 -15.01 9.62
C VAL A 91 -1.39 -14.20 8.42
N PHE A 92 -1.46 -14.81 7.24
CA PHE A 92 -1.18 -14.09 6.01
C PHE A 92 -2.46 -13.47 5.47
N VAL A 93 -2.41 -12.18 5.28
CA VAL A 93 -3.53 -11.40 4.75
C VAL A 93 -3.15 -10.71 3.44
N ARG A 94 -4.15 -10.35 2.66
CA ARG A 94 -4.00 -9.43 1.54
C ARG A 94 -4.50 -8.08 1.98
N ASP A 95 -3.66 -7.08 1.84
CA ASP A 95 -4.01 -5.71 2.15
C ASP A 95 -4.03 -4.87 0.87
N GLY A 96 -4.93 -3.89 0.83
CA GLY A 96 -4.98 -2.89 -0.23
C GLY A 96 -3.91 -1.80 -0.12
N GLY A 97 -3.06 -1.86 0.90
CA GLY A 97 -1.94 -0.95 1.09
C GLY A 97 -0.91 -1.04 -0.04
N THR A 98 -0.22 0.05 -0.32
CA THR A 98 0.84 0.11 -1.34
C THR A 98 2.13 0.58 -0.71
N ILE A 99 3.15 -0.26 -0.74
CA ILE A 99 4.51 0.10 -0.35
C ILE A 99 5.40 -0.08 -1.57
N GLY A 100 5.63 0.99 -2.32
CA GLY A 100 6.38 0.96 -3.57
C GLY A 100 7.82 0.45 -3.43
N ALA A 101 8.40 0.53 -2.23
CA ALA A 101 9.72 0.01 -1.92
C ALA A 101 9.80 -1.52 -2.12
N MET A 102 8.73 -2.28 -1.87
CA MET A 102 8.75 -3.74 -1.95
C MET A 102 9.08 -4.25 -3.35
N THR A 103 8.40 -3.70 -4.36
CA THR A 103 8.67 -4.06 -5.77
C THR A 103 10.06 -3.63 -6.23
N SER A 104 10.57 -2.53 -5.71
CA SER A 104 11.92 -2.04 -6.01
C SER A 104 13.00 -2.94 -5.38
N ILE A 105 12.81 -3.34 -4.12
CA ILE A 105 13.73 -4.23 -3.40
C ILE A 105 13.77 -5.59 -4.09
N GLU A 106 12.62 -6.20 -4.38
CA GLU A 106 12.55 -7.49 -5.07
C GLU A 106 13.27 -7.45 -6.43
N LYS A 107 13.03 -6.40 -7.21
CA LYS A 107 13.64 -6.22 -8.52
C LYS A 107 15.17 -6.06 -8.46
N VAL A 108 15.68 -5.29 -7.49
CA VAL A 108 17.10 -4.98 -7.35
C VAL A 108 17.86 -6.15 -6.74
N LEU A 109 17.35 -6.68 -5.63
CA LEU A 109 18.03 -7.75 -4.90
C LEU A 109 17.75 -9.14 -5.48
N ARG A 110 16.73 -9.30 -6.32
CA ARG A 110 16.32 -10.58 -6.92
C ARG A 110 16.12 -11.68 -5.88
N CYS A 111 15.59 -11.32 -4.72
CA CYS A 111 15.29 -12.22 -3.63
C CYS A 111 13.82 -12.07 -3.21
N PRO A 112 13.21 -13.11 -2.62
CA PRO A 112 11.87 -13.00 -2.07
C PRO A 112 11.79 -11.92 -0.99
N VAL A 113 10.75 -11.13 -1.01
CA VAL A 113 10.50 -10.08 -0.03
C VAL A 113 9.26 -10.47 0.76
N LEU A 114 9.40 -10.56 2.08
CA LEU A 114 8.30 -10.79 3.00
C LEU A 114 7.95 -9.47 3.71
N PHE A 115 6.68 -9.19 3.82
CA PHE A 115 6.19 -8.03 4.55
C PHE A 115 5.65 -8.48 5.91
N LEU A 116 6.21 -7.90 6.98
CA LEU A 116 5.73 -8.09 8.34
C LEU A 116 5.06 -6.81 8.82
N GLY A 117 3.73 -6.83 8.91
CA GLY A 117 2.94 -5.76 9.51
C GLY A 117 2.83 -5.97 11.02
N LEU A 118 3.22 -4.97 11.81
CA LEU A 118 3.13 -4.99 13.26
C LEU A 118 2.02 -4.07 13.79
N SER A 119 1.51 -3.18 12.94
CA SER A 119 0.44 -2.27 13.33
C SER A 119 -0.89 -3.01 13.42
N LEU A 120 -1.66 -2.71 14.45
CA LEU A 120 -3.01 -3.24 14.67
C LEU A 120 -4.04 -2.19 14.25
N PRO A 121 -5.29 -2.59 13.94
CA PRO A 121 -6.35 -1.64 13.57
C PRO A 121 -6.57 -0.54 14.61
N GLU A 122 -6.44 -0.84 15.89
CA GLU A 122 -6.57 0.09 17.00
C GLU A 122 -5.48 1.15 17.09
N HIS A 123 -4.36 0.96 16.36
CA HIS A 123 -3.31 1.98 16.27
C HIS A 123 -3.71 3.17 15.39
N GLY A 124 -4.83 3.06 14.67
CA GLY A 124 -5.40 4.16 13.90
C GLY A 124 -4.49 4.69 12.81
N TYR A 125 -3.77 3.81 12.10
CA TYR A 125 -2.88 4.22 11.01
C TYR A 125 -3.65 5.02 9.96
N HIS A 126 -3.04 6.09 9.44
CA HIS A 126 -3.63 7.09 8.55
C HIS A 126 -4.77 7.93 9.18
N ALA A 127 -4.87 7.95 10.52
CA ALA A 127 -5.88 8.70 11.24
C ALA A 127 -5.27 9.65 12.28
N PRO A 128 -6.03 10.64 12.79
CA PRO A 128 -5.59 11.42 13.94
C PRO A 128 -5.30 10.52 15.15
N ASN A 129 -4.26 10.88 15.91
CA ASN A 129 -3.77 10.12 17.07
C ASN A 129 -3.21 8.73 16.73
N GLU A 130 -2.71 8.54 15.50
CA GLU A 130 -1.97 7.34 15.14
C GLU A 130 -0.90 7.05 16.21
N ASN A 131 -0.84 5.80 16.64
CA ASN A 131 0.06 5.38 17.69
C ASN A 131 0.62 3.99 17.40
N PHE A 132 1.59 3.56 18.22
CA PHE A 132 2.17 2.23 18.12
C PHE A 132 2.56 1.78 19.52
N ASP A 133 1.97 0.70 20.01
CA ASP A 133 2.17 0.25 21.36
C ASP A 133 3.50 -0.50 21.56
N TRP A 134 3.97 -0.49 22.83
CA TRP A 134 5.23 -1.14 23.18
C TRP A 134 5.20 -2.65 23.04
N GLN A 135 4.06 -3.29 23.22
CA GLN A 135 3.94 -4.74 23.09
C GLN A 135 4.19 -5.17 21.64
N GLN A 136 3.63 -4.45 20.67
CA GLN A 136 3.88 -4.69 19.25
C GLN A 136 5.30 -4.34 18.86
N ALA A 137 5.85 -3.25 19.38
CA ALA A 137 7.24 -2.85 19.11
C ALA A 137 8.25 -3.87 19.63
N SER A 138 8.16 -4.22 20.90
CA SER A 138 9.08 -5.18 21.53
C SER A 138 8.91 -6.60 20.96
N GLY A 139 7.68 -7.05 20.75
CA GLY A 139 7.40 -8.33 20.09
C GLY A 139 7.97 -8.38 18.68
N GLY A 140 7.86 -7.29 17.91
CA GLY A 140 8.47 -7.16 16.60
C GLY A 140 10.00 -7.30 16.62
N MET A 141 10.67 -6.65 17.57
CA MET A 141 12.13 -6.79 17.72
C MET A 141 12.54 -8.24 18.02
N VAL A 142 11.81 -8.91 18.91
CA VAL A 142 12.03 -10.33 19.21
C VAL A 142 11.76 -11.20 17.97
N ALA A 143 10.69 -10.93 17.24
CA ALA A 143 10.37 -11.67 16.01
C ALA A 143 11.45 -11.52 14.94
N PHE A 144 12.01 -10.32 14.75
CA PHE A 144 13.12 -10.10 13.80
C PHE A 144 14.38 -10.86 14.23
N ALA A 145 14.78 -10.77 15.50
CA ALA A 145 15.94 -11.50 15.99
C ALA A 145 15.79 -13.01 15.79
N LYS A 146 14.61 -13.54 16.14
CA LYS A 146 14.30 -14.96 15.94
C LYS A 146 14.25 -15.35 14.48
N TYR A 147 13.73 -14.49 13.61
CA TYR A 147 13.70 -14.75 12.17
C TYR A 147 15.10 -14.88 11.57
N PHE A 148 16.04 -14.02 11.96
CA PHE A 148 17.43 -14.15 11.52
C PHE A 148 18.08 -15.44 12.02
N GLU A 149 17.81 -15.86 13.24
CA GLU A 149 18.25 -17.17 13.76
C GLU A 149 17.67 -18.32 12.93
N GLU A 150 16.37 -18.29 12.64
CA GLU A 150 15.70 -19.30 11.82
C GLU A 150 16.28 -19.37 10.41
N ILE A 151 16.56 -18.22 9.77
CA ILE A 151 17.18 -18.17 8.43
C ILE A 151 18.60 -18.74 8.46
N ALA A 152 19.40 -18.41 9.48
CA ALA A 152 20.77 -18.91 9.60
C ALA A 152 20.83 -20.45 9.70
N ASN A 153 19.75 -21.08 10.13
CA ASN A 153 19.62 -22.54 10.24
C ASN A 153 19.03 -23.22 9.00
N LEU A 154 18.64 -22.44 7.98
CA LEU A 154 18.21 -23.01 6.71
C LEU A 154 19.42 -23.58 5.96
N LYS A 155 19.26 -24.78 5.41
CA LYS A 155 20.29 -25.49 4.65
C LYS A 155 20.12 -25.23 3.15
#